data_e3f6f4807a25ed66fb6356cc82ab3c4d
#
_entry.id   e3f6f4807a25ed66fb6356cc82ab3c4d
#
_cell.length_a   1.000
_cell.length_b   1.000
_cell.length_c   1.000
_cell.angle_alpha   90.00
_cell.angle_beta   90.00
_cell.angle_gamma   90.00
#
_symmetry.space_group_name_H-M   'P 1'
#
loop_
_entity.id
_entity.type
_entity.pdbx_description
1 polymer ?
#
loop_
_entity_poly.entity_id
_entity_poly.type
_entity_poly.pdbx_seq_one_letter_code
_entity_poly.pdbx_strand_id
1 'polypeptide(L)'
;MSEIKVNSIKGVGASTAAITVNNSDGTCTANVTSLNGGQLGSRRININGAMTVSQRGTITGITNNASKYGGADRLKNTVVNHGTYTASQEADAPSGTGLVYSHKITTTSAASSPASNARLYIQHKVEKQDLIRLKKGTSDAEQLTVQFYVKGDKTGTYILELFDNISNRHVSATYTISSANTWEKKTITFPGDTGGSAYDSSNGNNTGIEFNFWLAAGSAFTSGSLATTWTGNNDPKRVAGITVNVGDSGYWQITGLQIEVGSVATDFEHRSFGQELALCQRYFQRVNGSLTGIGANATSIRANYTPIVNLRASPTITGNNPVSFNDPGVASPTQSSFDCGIQFTYTPTNIGMSLGFGNFPSNGQTAQGKAYIQWDSANDYIDFTAEL
;
A
#
# COMPACT_ATOMS: atom_id res chain seq x y z
N MET A 1 20.21 -8.84 -51.79
CA MET A 1 20.05 -8.25 -50.43
C MET A 1 21.14 -8.85 -49.57
N SER A 2 21.86 -8.00 -48.83
CA SER A 2 22.87 -8.48 -47.87
C SER A 2 22.16 -8.81 -46.56
N GLU A 3 22.36 -10.02 -46.04
CA GLU A 3 21.81 -10.49 -44.78
C GLU A 3 22.94 -10.56 -43.73
N ILE A 4 22.72 -10.05 -42.51
CA ILE A 4 23.64 -10.21 -41.38
C ILE A 4 23.00 -11.24 -40.44
N LYS A 5 23.64 -12.39 -40.24
CA LYS A 5 23.21 -13.43 -39.32
C LYS A 5 24.01 -13.31 -38.02
N VAL A 6 23.35 -13.04 -36.93
CA VAL A 6 23.96 -12.92 -35.59
C VAL A 6 23.12 -13.67 -34.56
N ASN A 7 23.79 -14.30 -33.58
CA ASN A 7 23.12 -14.96 -32.46
C ASN A 7 22.84 -13.98 -31.32
N SER A 8 23.57 -12.88 -31.25
CA SER A 8 23.37 -11.84 -30.22
C SER A 8 23.98 -10.51 -30.62
N ILE A 9 23.45 -9.43 -30.07
CA ILE A 9 24.02 -8.09 -30.15
C ILE A 9 24.38 -7.66 -28.74
N LYS A 10 25.65 -7.29 -28.51
CA LYS A 10 26.18 -6.94 -27.21
C LYS A 10 27.03 -5.67 -27.31
N GLY A 11 26.91 -4.79 -26.34
CA GLY A 11 27.77 -3.61 -26.24
C GLY A 11 29.22 -4.00 -25.93
N VAL A 12 30.18 -3.22 -26.42
CA VAL A 12 31.60 -3.40 -26.10
C VAL A 12 31.79 -3.26 -24.59
N GLY A 13 32.36 -4.28 -23.95
CA GLY A 13 32.54 -4.31 -22.50
C GLY A 13 31.34 -4.81 -21.68
N ALA A 14 30.21 -5.06 -22.30
CA ALA A 14 29.07 -5.64 -21.58
C ALA A 14 29.27 -7.13 -21.32
N SER A 15 28.87 -7.63 -20.14
CA SER A 15 28.91 -9.06 -19.83
C SER A 15 27.76 -9.83 -20.46
N THR A 16 26.60 -9.18 -20.67
CA THR A 16 25.35 -9.78 -21.17
C THR A 16 24.95 -9.18 -22.51
N ALA A 17 24.34 -9.97 -23.39
CA ALA A 17 23.80 -9.49 -24.67
C ALA A 17 22.58 -8.58 -24.43
N ALA A 18 22.50 -7.47 -25.14
CA ALA A 18 21.29 -6.62 -25.17
C ALA A 18 20.16 -7.29 -25.97
N ILE A 19 20.50 -8.04 -27.02
CA ILE A 19 19.57 -8.79 -27.84
C ILE A 19 20.15 -10.20 -28.04
N THR A 20 19.35 -11.22 -27.80
CA THR A 20 19.69 -12.62 -28.04
C THR A 20 18.66 -13.19 -29.01
N VAL A 21 19.13 -13.90 -30.06
CA VAL A 21 18.28 -14.58 -31.02
C VAL A 21 18.34 -16.07 -30.76
N ASN A 22 17.18 -16.72 -30.67
CA ASN A 22 17.09 -18.16 -30.57
C ASN A 22 17.31 -18.78 -31.96
N ASN A 23 18.35 -19.58 -32.09
CA ASN A 23 18.72 -20.17 -33.37
C ASN A 23 17.75 -21.27 -33.87
N SER A 24 16.90 -21.81 -32.99
CA SER A 24 15.99 -22.91 -33.35
C SER A 24 14.65 -22.40 -33.92
N ASP A 25 14.16 -21.25 -33.47
CA ASP A 25 12.85 -20.75 -33.86
C ASP A 25 12.86 -19.28 -34.34
N GLY A 26 14.03 -18.61 -34.29
CA GLY A 26 14.19 -17.23 -34.71
C GLY A 26 13.59 -16.20 -33.75
N THR A 27 13.09 -16.63 -32.58
CA THR A 27 12.59 -15.67 -31.60
C THR A 27 13.72 -14.79 -31.05
N CYS A 28 13.37 -13.57 -30.66
CA CYS A 28 14.33 -12.58 -30.15
C CYS A 28 13.96 -12.14 -28.73
N THR A 29 14.93 -12.24 -27.84
CA THR A 29 14.83 -11.66 -26.50
C THR A 29 15.67 -10.40 -26.42
N ALA A 30 15.06 -9.28 -26.07
CA ALA A 30 15.74 -8.01 -25.87
C ALA A 30 15.67 -7.60 -24.38
N ASN A 31 16.82 -7.36 -23.76
CA ASN A 31 16.92 -6.79 -22.43
C ASN A 31 16.85 -5.26 -22.57
N VAL A 32 15.64 -4.73 -22.62
CA VAL A 32 15.41 -3.28 -22.74
C VAL A 32 14.78 -2.75 -21.45
N THR A 33 15.37 -1.70 -20.91
CA THR A 33 14.82 -0.96 -19.74
C THR A 33 13.97 0.24 -20.18
N SER A 34 14.16 0.69 -21.43
CA SER A 34 13.38 1.74 -22.08
C SER A 34 13.33 1.55 -23.59
N LEU A 35 12.33 2.12 -24.25
CA LEU A 35 12.23 2.23 -25.71
C LEU A 35 12.40 3.70 -26.11
N ASN A 36 13.43 4.00 -26.90
CA ASN A 36 13.76 5.36 -27.35
C ASN A 36 13.88 6.37 -26.19
N GLY A 37 14.40 5.95 -25.03
CA GLY A 37 14.47 6.77 -23.82
C GLY A 37 13.14 6.96 -23.10
N GLY A 38 12.05 6.38 -23.61
CA GLY A 38 10.73 6.43 -22.96
C GLY A 38 10.53 5.25 -21.98
N GLN A 39 9.61 5.45 -21.04
CA GLN A 39 9.21 4.42 -20.07
C GLN A 39 8.51 3.24 -20.75
N LEU A 40 8.76 2.04 -20.23
CA LEU A 40 7.92 0.87 -20.50
C LEU A 40 6.70 0.95 -19.57
N GLY A 41 5.51 1.21 -20.12
CA GLY A 41 4.29 1.34 -19.33
C GLY A 41 3.73 0.02 -18.80
N SER A 42 2.85 0.10 -17.79
CA SER A 42 2.07 -1.02 -17.23
C SER A 42 2.88 -2.18 -16.63
N ARG A 43 4.11 -1.93 -16.20
CA ARG A 43 4.96 -2.95 -15.54
C ARG A 43 4.79 -2.97 -14.03
N ARG A 44 4.59 -1.81 -13.42
CA ARG A 44 4.48 -1.65 -11.98
C ARG A 44 3.16 -2.24 -11.45
N ILE A 45 3.27 -3.22 -10.53
CA ILE A 45 2.13 -3.85 -9.88
C ILE A 45 1.61 -3.00 -8.72
N ASN A 46 2.52 -2.39 -7.97
CA ASN A 46 2.17 -1.62 -6.78
C ASN A 46 1.55 -0.25 -7.11
N ILE A 47 0.79 0.25 -6.16
CA ILE A 47 0.12 1.55 -6.22
C ILE A 47 0.88 2.54 -5.36
N ASN A 48 0.89 3.82 -5.75
CA ASN A 48 1.51 4.95 -5.05
C ASN A 48 3.01 4.78 -4.77
N GLY A 49 3.75 4.17 -5.71
CA GLY A 49 5.18 3.92 -5.51
C GLY A 49 6.04 5.18 -5.42
N ALA A 50 5.60 6.30 -6.00
CA ALA A 50 6.24 7.62 -5.87
C ALA A 50 5.80 8.38 -4.60
N MET A 51 4.96 7.80 -3.77
CA MET A 51 4.43 8.38 -2.52
C MET A 51 3.70 9.73 -2.71
N THR A 52 3.13 9.96 -3.88
CA THR A 52 2.51 11.25 -4.27
C THR A 52 1.13 11.47 -3.66
N VAL A 53 0.42 10.40 -3.32
CA VAL A 53 -0.93 10.45 -2.76
C VAL A 53 -0.89 10.23 -1.25
N SER A 54 -1.54 11.12 -0.50
CA SER A 54 -1.65 11.06 0.96
C SER A 54 -3.00 11.63 1.41
N GLN A 55 -4.07 10.84 1.26
CA GLN A 55 -5.43 11.29 1.57
C GLN A 55 -5.69 11.38 3.08
N ARG A 56 -5.02 10.54 3.87
CA ARG A 56 -5.14 10.55 5.35
C ARG A 56 -4.21 11.54 6.03
N GLY A 57 -3.16 12.00 5.32
CA GLY A 57 -2.14 12.86 5.89
C GLY A 57 -1.27 12.15 6.95
N THR A 58 -0.63 12.96 7.77
CA THR A 58 0.21 12.50 8.88
C THR A 58 -0.65 11.87 9.99
N ILE A 59 -0.21 10.72 10.46
CA ILE A 59 -0.78 10.07 11.64
C ILE A 59 0.25 9.98 12.75
N THR A 60 -0.20 10.28 13.96
CA THR A 60 0.62 10.27 15.17
C THR A 60 0.15 9.21 16.15
N GLY A 61 0.96 8.90 17.15
CA GLY A 61 0.58 7.98 18.22
C GLY A 61 0.31 6.55 17.73
N ILE A 62 1.03 6.09 16.70
CA ILE A 62 0.99 4.69 16.29
C ILE A 62 1.75 3.91 17.35
N THR A 63 1.04 3.19 18.18
CA THR A 63 1.59 2.46 19.33
C THR A 63 1.09 1.04 19.35
N ASN A 64 1.42 0.33 20.41
CA ASN A 64 1.26 -1.09 20.61
C ASN A 64 0.00 -1.72 19.99
N ASN A 65 0.19 -2.80 19.25
CA ASN A 65 -0.84 -3.55 18.52
C ASN A 65 -1.61 -2.71 17.50
N ALA A 66 -0.99 -1.64 16.98
CA ALA A 66 -1.57 -0.82 15.94
C ALA A 66 -1.13 -1.28 14.54
N SER A 67 -2.09 -1.28 13.65
CA SER A 67 -1.90 -1.44 12.20
C SER A 67 -2.70 -0.35 11.51
N LYS A 68 -2.04 0.74 11.11
CA LYS A 68 -2.71 1.94 10.60
C LYS A 68 -2.17 2.36 9.25
N TYR A 69 -3.08 2.71 8.34
CA TYR A 69 -2.74 3.43 7.11
C TYR A 69 -2.64 4.92 7.42
N GLY A 70 -1.65 5.60 6.84
CA GLY A 70 -1.39 7.04 6.99
C GLY A 70 0.06 7.37 6.62
N GLY A 71 0.37 8.64 6.43
CA GLY A 71 1.51 9.08 5.65
C GLY A 71 1.17 8.94 4.17
N ALA A 72 1.98 8.30 3.35
CA ALA A 72 1.61 7.99 1.97
C ALA A 72 0.55 6.88 1.92
N ASP A 73 -0.42 7.03 1.03
CA ASP A 73 -1.48 6.03 0.83
C ASP A 73 -0.91 4.68 0.39
N ARG A 74 -1.63 3.61 0.71
CA ARG A 74 -1.30 2.20 0.43
C ARG A 74 -0.13 1.64 1.24
N LEU A 75 0.48 2.43 2.12
CA LEU A 75 1.46 1.94 3.09
C LEU A 75 0.81 1.81 4.48
N LYS A 76 0.88 0.62 5.03
CA LYS A 76 0.37 0.28 6.36
C LYS A 76 1.52 0.22 7.36
N ASN A 77 1.37 0.94 8.44
CA ASN A 77 2.34 0.99 9.53
C ASN A 77 1.93 0.00 10.60
N THR A 78 2.71 -1.04 10.84
CA THR A 78 2.40 -2.09 11.81
C THR A 78 3.40 -2.09 12.96
N VAL A 79 2.86 -1.96 14.16
CA VAL A 79 3.60 -1.92 15.43
C VAL A 79 2.99 -2.93 16.40
N VAL A 80 3.80 -3.84 16.92
CA VAL A 80 3.38 -4.79 17.94
C VAL A 80 4.43 -4.83 19.05
N ASN A 81 4.03 -4.63 20.28
CA ASN A 81 4.89 -4.67 21.47
C ASN A 81 6.20 -3.88 21.32
N HIS A 82 6.09 -2.72 20.67
CA HIS A 82 7.19 -1.82 20.35
C HIS A 82 6.79 -0.37 20.62
N GLY A 83 7.71 0.59 20.52
CA GLY A 83 7.54 2.00 20.83
C GLY A 83 6.33 2.72 20.23
N THR A 84 6.40 4.04 20.15
CA THR A 84 5.37 4.90 19.54
C THR A 84 5.95 5.63 18.35
N TYR A 85 5.14 5.82 17.30
CA TYR A 85 5.60 6.33 16.01
C TYR A 85 4.66 7.36 15.42
N THR A 86 5.24 8.18 14.54
CA THR A 86 4.51 9.03 13.60
C THR A 86 4.81 8.57 12.18
N ALA A 87 3.80 8.49 11.33
CA ALA A 87 3.96 8.26 9.90
C ALA A 87 3.49 9.49 9.12
N SER A 88 4.33 9.96 8.19
CA SER A 88 4.09 11.16 7.39
C SER A 88 4.48 10.96 5.91
N GLN A 89 3.93 11.80 5.05
CA GLN A 89 4.45 12.05 3.73
C GLN A 89 5.39 13.25 3.84
N GLU A 90 6.63 13.12 3.33
CA GLU A 90 7.63 14.17 3.36
C GLU A 90 7.99 14.63 1.94
N ALA A 91 8.19 15.93 1.75
CA ALA A 91 8.70 16.50 0.49
C ALA A 91 10.23 16.33 0.42
N ASP A 92 10.68 15.09 0.45
CA ASP A 92 12.08 14.67 0.50
C ASP A 92 12.25 13.38 -0.29
N ALA A 93 13.00 13.44 -1.37
CA ALA A 93 13.24 12.33 -2.29
C ALA A 93 14.62 12.46 -2.94
N PRO A 94 15.19 11.40 -3.53
CA PRO A 94 16.51 11.46 -4.19
C PRO A 94 16.49 12.40 -5.40
N SER A 95 17.47 13.30 -5.46
CA SER A 95 17.61 14.28 -6.54
C SER A 95 17.80 13.61 -7.90
N GLY A 96 17.32 14.23 -8.98
CA GLY A 96 17.52 13.77 -10.35
C GLY A 96 16.64 12.57 -10.77
N THR A 97 15.74 12.10 -9.91
CA THR A 97 14.90 10.91 -10.18
C THR A 97 13.49 11.23 -10.65
N GLY A 98 13.07 12.50 -10.59
CA GLY A 98 11.68 12.91 -10.81
C GLY A 98 10.74 12.56 -9.66
N LEU A 99 11.24 11.97 -8.57
CA LEU A 99 10.49 11.74 -7.33
C LEU A 99 10.52 13.01 -6.47
N VAL A 100 9.43 13.27 -5.75
CA VAL A 100 9.27 14.45 -4.89
C VAL A 100 8.98 14.07 -3.45
N TYR A 101 8.21 13.02 -3.24
CA TYR A 101 7.70 12.65 -1.93
C TYR A 101 8.24 11.30 -1.49
N SER A 102 8.29 11.10 -0.17
CA SER A 102 8.57 9.84 0.49
C SER A 102 7.59 9.56 1.61
N HIS A 103 7.42 8.30 1.96
CA HIS A 103 6.79 7.88 3.21
C HIS A 103 7.85 7.79 4.29
N LYS A 104 7.61 8.42 5.44
CA LYS A 104 8.50 8.43 6.60
C LYS A 104 7.81 7.87 7.82
N ILE A 105 8.50 7.02 8.56
CA ILE A 105 8.14 6.65 9.91
C ILE A 105 9.22 7.14 10.88
N THR A 106 8.78 7.81 11.96
CA THR A 106 9.67 8.38 12.97
C THR A 106 9.29 7.87 14.34
N THR A 107 10.27 7.45 15.12
CA THR A 107 10.08 7.05 16.52
C THR A 107 9.84 8.29 17.37
N THR A 108 8.73 8.33 18.10
CA THR A 108 8.37 9.40 19.03
C THR A 108 8.49 8.99 20.48
N SER A 109 8.43 7.68 20.76
CA SER A 109 8.76 7.12 22.07
C SER A 109 9.45 5.77 21.87
N ALA A 110 10.64 5.65 22.41
CA ALA A 110 11.46 4.45 22.27
C ALA A 110 10.90 3.25 23.06
N ALA A 111 11.19 2.04 22.56
CA ALA A 111 11.06 0.80 23.31
C ALA A 111 12.43 0.37 23.80
N SER A 112 12.72 0.58 25.08
CA SER A 112 14.01 0.28 25.68
C SER A 112 14.31 -1.23 25.77
N SER A 113 13.28 -2.06 25.82
CA SER A 113 13.39 -3.52 25.88
C SER A 113 12.26 -4.17 25.12
N PRO A 114 12.37 -4.32 23.79
CA PRO A 114 11.34 -4.93 22.98
C PRO A 114 11.08 -6.38 23.42
N ALA A 115 9.81 -6.77 23.52
CA ALA A 115 9.42 -8.14 23.78
C ALA A 115 9.90 -9.09 22.68
N SER A 116 10.00 -10.39 22.96
CA SER A 116 10.43 -11.37 21.96
C SER A 116 9.57 -11.36 20.69
N ASN A 117 8.28 -11.07 20.82
CA ASN A 117 7.32 -10.95 19.71
C ASN A 117 7.17 -9.52 19.18
N ALA A 118 8.02 -8.59 19.59
CA ALA A 118 8.01 -7.20 19.12
C ALA A 118 8.30 -7.12 17.61
N ARG A 119 7.63 -6.19 16.93
CA ARG A 119 7.82 -5.97 15.51
C ARG A 119 7.40 -4.57 15.10
N LEU A 120 8.19 -4.03 14.20
CA LEU A 120 7.92 -2.80 13.48
C LEU A 120 8.19 -3.05 12.00
N TYR A 121 7.20 -2.91 11.16
CA TYR A 121 7.37 -2.97 9.70
C TYR A 121 6.35 -2.10 8.96
N ILE A 122 6.77 -1.64 7.80
CA ILE A 122 5.92 -0.96 6.83
C ILE A 122 5.50 -1.97 5.77
N GLN A 123 4.22 -1.99 5.43
CA GLN A 123 3.64 -3.02 4.59
C GLN A 123 2.94 -2.42 3.38
N HIS A 124 3.25 -2.95 2.19
CA HIS A 124 2.45 -2.74 0.97
C HIS A 124 1.75 -4.05 0.61
N LYS A 125 0.44 -3.99 0.38
CA LYS A 125 -0.35 -5.17 0.04
C LYS A 125 -0.85 -5.10 -1.39
N VAL A 126 -0.81 -6.22 -2.09
CA VAL A 126 -1.26 -6.37 -3.47
C VAL A 126 -2.43 -7.36 -3.52
N GLU A 127 -3.46 -7.02 -4.29
CA GLU A 127 -4.61 -7.90 -4.50
C GLU A 127 -4.20 -9.18 -5.26
N LYS A 128 -4.83 -10.31 -4.90
CA LYS A 128 -4.57 -11.61 -5.52
C LYS A 128 -4.75 -11.58 -7.05
N GLN A 129 -5.76 -10.88 -7.55
CA GLN A 129 -6.03 -10.77 -8.99
C GLN A 129 -4.91 -10.10 -9.79
N ASP A 130 -4.15 -9.19 -9.18
CA ASP A 130 -3.04 -8.49 -9.84
C ASP A 130 -1.76 -9.35 -9.92
N LEU A 131 -1.76 -10.48 -9.20
CA LEU A 131 -0.63 -11.41 -9.06
C LEU A 131 -0.78 -12.69 -9.91
N ILE A 132 -1.90 -12.89 -10.62
CA ILE A 132 -2.15 -14.10 -11.44
C ILE A 132 -1.01 -14.36 -12.43
N ARG A 133 -0.45 -13.29 -13.00
CA ARG A 133 0.68 -13.36 -13.94
C ARG A 133 1.98 -13.90 -13.35
N LEU A 134 2.08 -14.07 -12.02
CA LEU A 134 3.23 -14.73 -11.38
C LEU A 134 3.23 -16.25 -11.59
N LYS A 135 2.15 -16.84 -12.10
CA LYS A 135 2.01 -18.29 -12.33
C LYS A 135 2.39 -19.13 -11.10
N LYS A 136 2.17 -18.55 -9.90
CA LYS A 136 2.50 -19.19 -8.62
C LYS A 136 1.91 -20.60 -8.51
N GLY A 137 2.64 -21.51 -7.86
CA GLY A 137 2.24 -22.92 -7.69
C GLY A 137 2.48 -23.80 -8.91
N THR A 138 3.20 -23.31 -9.91
CA THR A 138 3.57 -24.05 -11.12
C THR A 138 5.08 -24.08 -11.31
N SER A 139 5.57 -24.97 -12.16
CA SER A 139 6.99 -24.99 -12.57
C SER A 139 7.45 -23.69 -13.25
N ASP A 140 6.49 -22.97 -13.85
CA ASP A 140 6.73 -21.72 -14.59
C ASP A 140 6.53 -20.48 -13.75
N ALA A 141 6.55 -20.61 -12.40
CA ALA A 141 6.40 -19.49 -11.49
C ALA A 141 7.45 -18.40 -11.74
N GLU A 142 6.97 -17.20 -12.01
CA GLU A 142 7.80 -16.06 -12.38
C GLU A 142 8.53 -15.47 -11.16
N GLN A 143 9.74 -14.97 -11.38
CA GLN A 143 10.46 -14.16 -10.42
C GLN A 143 9.77 -12.81 -10.23
N LEU A 144 10.07 -12.14 -9.13
CA LEU A 144 9.53 -10.83 -8.80
C LEU A 144 10.66 -9.92 -8.35
N THR A 145 10.82 -8.78 -9.05
CA THR A 145 11.84 -7.78 -8.71
C THR A 145 11.21 -6.58 -8.02
N VAL A 146 11.79 -6.18 -6.90
CA VAL A 146 11.41 -5.02 -6.11
C VAL A 146 12.56 -4.02 -6.13
N GLN A 147 12.32 -2.80 -6.59
CA GLN A 147 13.26 -1.70 -6.47
C GLN A 147 12.64 -0.54 -5.67
N PHE A 148 13.47 0.17 -4.94
CA PHE A 148 13.06 1.32 -4.15
C PHE A 148 14.27 2.17 -3.75
N TYR A 149 14.00 3.41 -3.37
CA TYR A 149 14.96 4.26 -2.68
C TYR A 149 14.63 4.27 -1.20
N VAL A 150 15.67 4.19 -0.37
CA VAL A 150 15.55 4.16 1.09
C VAL A 150 16.54 5.13 1.73
N LYS A 151 16.10 5.78 2.81
CA LYS A 151 16.92 6.64 3.66
C LYS A 151 16.55 6.40 5.13
N GLY A 152 17.52 6.44 6.02
CA GLY A 152 17.30 6.34 7.46
C GLY A 152 18.52 6.84 8.21
N ASP A 153 18.37 7.06 9.50
CA ASP A 153 19.47 7.44 10.39
C ASP A 153 20.22 6.23 10.98
N LYS A 154 19.62 5.04 10.88
CA LYS A 154 20.25 3.79 11.33
C LYS A 154 20.87 3.06 10.15
N THR A 155 22.20 2.95 10.15
CA THR A 155 22.94 2.08 9.21
C THR A 155 22.90 0.63 9.67
N GLY A 156 22.91 -0.30 8.72
CA GLY A 156 22.88 -1.74 9.02
C GLY A 156 21.98 -2.52 8.10
N THR A 157 21.70 -3.76 8.47
CA THR A 157 20.91 -4.71 7.68
C THR A 157 19.45 -4.66 8.06
N TYR A 158 18.63 -4.42 7.06
CA TYR A 158 17.16 -4.47 7.07
C TYR A 158 16.70 -5.71 6.31
N ILE A 159 15.43 -6.06 6.45
CA ILE A 159 14.83 -7.20 5.73
C ILE A 159 13.60 -6.73 4.96
N LEU A 160 13.51 -7.14 3.70
CA LEU A 160 12.28 -7.14 2.92
C LEU A 160 11.75 -8.57 2.86
N GLU A 161 10.57 -8.77 3.38
CA GLU A 161 9.84 -10.05 3.35
C GLU A 161 8.67 -9.96 2.37
N LEU A 162 8.48 -10.98 1.57
CA LEU A 162 7.26 -11.25 0.84
C LEU A 162 6.49 -12.33 1.60
N PHE A 163 5.25 -12.01 1.99
CA PHE A 163 4.38 -12.95 2.69
C PHE A 163 3.13 -13.22 1.85
N ASP A 164 2.94 -14.46 1.45
CA ASP A 164 1.76 -14.93 0.72
C ASP A 164 0.64 -15.30 1.69
N ASN A 165 -0.44 -14.53 1.67
CA ASN A 165 -1.60 -14.73 2.55
C ASN A 165 -2.48 -15.91 2.14
N ILE A 166 -2.38 -16.39 0.89
CA ILE A 166 -3.23 -17.47 0.38
C ILE A 166 -2.73 -18.83 0.85
N SER A 167 -1.42 -19.04 0.80
CA SER A 167 -0.81 -20.34 1.15
C SER A 167 -0.01 -20.28 2.45
N ASN A 168 -0.03 -19.15 3.17
CA ASN A 168 0.72 -18.92 4.40
C ASN A 168 2.20 -19.27 4.22
N ARG A 169 2.85 -18.66 3.22
CA ARG A 169 4.25 -18.87 2.84
C ARG A 169 4.99 -17.54 2.83
N HIS A 170 6.32 -17.61 3.01
CA HIS A 170 7.15 -16.41 2.92
C HIS A 170 8.51 -16.68 2.29
N VAL A 171 9.12 -15.58 1.82
CA VAL A 171 10.52 -15.49 1.39
C VAL A 171 11.06 -14.13 1.80
N SER A 172 12.31 -14.05 2.19
CA SER A 172 12.92 -12.84 2.72
C SER A 172 14.29 -12.57 2.09
N ALA A 173 14.64 -11.30 1.99
CA ALA A 173 15.94 -10.88 1.52
C ALA A 173 16.46 -9.69 2.35
N THR A 174 17.78 -9.60 2.48
CA THR A 174 18.43 -8.49 3.16
C THR A 174 18.64 -7.31 2.23
N TYR A 175 18.60 -6.09 2.79
CA TYR A 175 19.18 -4.90 2.19
C TYR A 175 19.88 -4.07 3.27
N THR A 176 20.88 -3.30 2.89
CA THR A 176 21.68 -2.53 3.84
C THR A 176 21.54 -1.05 3.57
N ILE A 177 21.33 -0.23 4.61
CA ILE A 177 21.58 1.20 4.56
C ILE A 177 23.03 1.39 5.01
N SER A 178 23.87 1.86 4.10
CA SER A 178 25.33 2.00 4.31
C SER A 178 25.71 3.36 4.87
N SER A 179 24.94 4.40 4.51
CA SER A 179 25.19 5.79 4.91
C SER A 179 23.95 6.40 5.53
N ALA A 180 24.06 6.84 6.78
CA ALA A 180 22.97 7.51 7.48
C ALA A 180 22.54 8.78 6.72
N ASN A 181 21.25 9.07 6.75
CA ASN A 181 20.63 10.26 6.16
C ASN A 181 20.87 10.45 4.65
N THR A 182 21.21 9.36 3.95
CA THR A 182 21.52 9.38 2.51
C THR A 182 20.54 8.49 1.77
N TRP A 183 20.01 8.95 0.62
CA TRP A 183 19.19 8.15 -0.25
C TRP A 183 20.01 7.08 -0.97
N GLU A 184 19.63 5.83 -0.84
CA GLU A 184 20.26 4.68 -1.50
C GLU A 184 19.22 3.91 -2.31
N LYS A 185 19.55 3.59 -3.58
CA LYS A 185 18.71 2.71 -4.42
C LYS A 185 18.97 1.25 -4.06
N LYS A 186 17.91 0.48 -3.87
CA LYS A 186 17.96 -0.97 -3.64
C LYS A 186 17.17 -1.69 -4.73
N THR A 187 17.68 -2.84 -5.12
CA THR A 187 17.02 -3.76 -6.06
C THR A 187 17.17 -5.17 -5.53
N ILE A 188 16.05 -5.88 -5.41
CA ILE A 188 15.99 -7.24 -4.87
C ILE A 188 15.13 -8.08 -5.80
N THR A 189 15.64 -9.22 -6.24
CA THR A 189 14.87 -10.19 -7.03
C THR A 189 14.60 -11.42 -6.18
N PHE A 190 13.32 -11.76 -6.06
CA PHE A 190 12.83 -12.94 -5.35
C PHE A 190 12.57 -14.07 -6.33
N PRO A 191 12.85 -15.34 -5.96
CA PRO A 191 12.51 -16.49 -6.78
C PRO A 191 11.00 -16.65 -6.95
N GLY A 192 10.58 -17.26 -8.05
CA GLY A 192 9.19 -17.67 -8.23
C GLY A 192 8.77 -18.71 -7.19
N ASP A 193 7.54 -18.62 -6.70
CA ASP A 193 7.00 -19.62 -5.78
C ASP A 193 6.35 -20.76 -6.55
N THR A 194 7.06 -21.87 -6.70
CA THR A 194 6.56 -23.09 -7.35
C THR A 194 5.64 -23.92 -6.43
N GLY A 195 5.52 -23.54 -5.16
CA GLY A 195 4.68 -24.20 -4.17
C GLY A 195 3.42 -23.42 -3.80
N GLY A 196 2.57 -24.06 -2.99
CA GLY A 196 1.32 -23.47 -2.53
C GLY A 196 0.23 -23.39 -3.62
N SER A 197 -0.88 -22.74 -3.28
CA SER A 197 -2.02 -22.60 -4.20
C SER A 197 -1.76 -21.52 -5.24
N ALA A 198 -2.17 -21.75 -6.47
CA ALA A 198 -2.11 -20.76 -7.53
C ALA A 198 -3.00 -19.54 -7.20
N TYR A 199 -2.62 -18.39 -7.73
CA TYR A 199 -3.52 -17.23 -7.74
C TYR A 199 -4.52 -17.38 -8.88
N ASP A 200 -5.79 -17.20 -8.56
CA ASP A 200 -6.92 -17.24 -9.49
C ASP A 200 -7.84 -16.03 -9.29
N SER A 201 -8.90 -15.94 -10.09
CA SER A 201 -9.86 -14.84 -10.02
C SER A 201 -10.89 -14.99 -8.89
N SER A 202 -10.97 -16.14 -8.22
CA SER A 202 -11.92 -16.34 -7.11
C SER A 202 -11.47 -15.51 -5.91
N ASN A 203 -12.37 -14.66 -5.39
CA ASN A 203 -12.04 -13.69 -4.36
C ASN A 203 -10.77 -12.86 -4.71
N GLY A 204 -10.66 -12.45 -5.97
CA GLY A 204 -9.48 -11.80 -6.53
C GLY A 204 -9.07 -10.51 -5.82
N ASN A 205 -10.02 -9.85 -5.15
CA ASN A 205 -9.81 -8.64 -4.34
C ASN A 205 -9.24 -8.91 -2.94
N ASN A 206 -9.00 -10.15 -2.53
CA ASN A 206 -8.32 -10.46 -1.28
C ASN A 206 -6.82 -10.17 -1.38
N THR A 207 -6.15 -10.03 -0.22
CA THR A 207 -4.69 -9.89 -0.16
C THR A 207 -4.02 -11.13 -0.75
N GLY A 208 -3.19 -10.95 -1.76
CA GLY A 208 -2.29 -11.98 -2.28
C GLY A 208 -0.94 -11.94 -1.55
N ILE A 209 -0.07 -11.00 -1.91
CA ILE A 209 1.25 -10.83 -1.30
C ILE A 209 1.31 -9.53 -0.50
N GLU A 210 1.92 -9.63 0.68
CA GLU A 210 2.35 -8.51 1.51
C GLU A 210 3.86 -8.32 1.32
N PHE A 211 4.27 -7.08 1.08
CA PHE A 211 5.67 -6.65 1.02
C PHE A 211 5.98 -5.95 2.33
N ASN A 212 6.67 -6.63 3.23
CA ASN A 212 6.94 -6.19 4.59
C ASN A 212 8.37 -5.67 4.72
N PHE A 213 8.54 -4.37 4.84
CA PHE A 213 9.83 -3.71 5.14
C PHE A 213 10.04 -3.71 6.64
N TRP A 214 10.85 -4.64 7.14
CA TRP A 214 11.10 -4.79 8.57
C TRP A 214 12.12 -3.79 9.07
N LEU A 215 11.78 -3.07 10.12
CA LEU A 215 12.54 -1.97 10.72
C LEU A 215 12.98 -2.30 12.16
N ALA A 216 12.34 -3.26 12.79
CA ALA A 216 12.71 -3.85 14.08
C ALA A 216 11.97 -5.18 14.27
N ALA A 217 12.61 -6.12 14.96
CA ALA A 217 12.01 -7.41 15.30
C ALA A 217 12.59 -7.97 16.61
N GLY A 218 11.73 -8.60 17.38
CA GLY A 218 12.14 -9.39 18.56
C GLY A 218 12.67 -10.77 18.20
N SER A 219 13.20 -11.49 19.19
CA SER A 219 13.89 -12.78 19.00
C SER A 219 13.00 -13.89 18.43
N ALA A 220 11.69 -13.80 18.55
CA ALA A 220 10.77 -14.75 17.92
C ALA A 220 10.87 -14.80 16.40
N PHE A 221 11.34 -13.71 15.76
CA PHE A 221 11.44 -13.59 14.31
C PHE A 221 12.88 -13.68 13.78
N THR A 222 13.88 -13.66 14.67
CA THR A 222 15.30 -13.50 14.29
C THR A 222 16.17 -14.72 14.67
N SER A 223 15.64 -15.69 15.36
CA SER A 223 16.43 -16.78 15.97
C SER A 223 16.80 -17.94 15.03
N GLY A 224 16.26 -17.96 13.81
CA GLY A 224 16.55 -18.98 12.79
C GLY A 224 17.57 -18.54 11.75
N SER A 225 17.56 -19.22 10.60
CA SER A 225 18.25 -18.80 9.38
C SER A 225 17.26 -18.14 8.44
N LEU A 226 17.63 -17.03 7.81
CA LEU A 226 16.74 -16.28 6.90
C LEU A 226 16.22 -17.18 5.76
N ALA A 227 14.92 -17.14 5.55
CA ALA A 227 14.28 -17.89 4.47
C ALA A 227 14.48 -17.17 3.13
N THR A 228 15.55 -17.49 2.42
CA THR A 228 15.87 -16.89 1.10
C THR A 228 15.16 -17.57 -0.07
N THR A 229 14.43 -18.65 0.18
CA THR A 229 13.55 -19.35 -0.75
C THR A 229 12.16 -19.48 -0.13
N TRP A 230 11.12 -19.61 -0.97
CA TRP A 230 9.75 -19.75 -0.48
C TRP A 230 9.59 -20.99 0.42
N THR A 231 9.08 -20.74 1.62
CA THR A 231 8.82 -21.77 2.63
C THR A 231 7.49 -21.53 3.32
N GLY A 232 6.94 -22.55 3.98
CA GLY A 232 5.80 -22.39 4.87
C GLY A 232 6.13 -21.41 6.02
N ASN A 233 5.12 -20.74 6.56
CA ASN A 233 5.33 -19.75 7.61
C ASN A 233 6.11 -20.33 8.78
N ASN A 234 7.22 -19.69 9.11
CA ASN A 234 8.10 -20.04 10.20
C ASN A 234 8.71 -18.76 10.80
N ASP A 235 8.12 -18.26 11.85
CA ASP A 235 8.47 -16.96 12.45
C ASP A 235 9.96 -16.76 12.68
N PRO A 236 10.74 -17.70 13.26
CA PRO A 236 12.18 -17.55 13.47
C PRO A 236 12.99 -17.27 12.18
N LYS A 237 12.49 -17.65 11.01
CA LYS A 237 13.17 -17.50 9.72
C LYS A 237 12.78 -16.26 8.94
N ARG A 238 11.83 -15.49 9.45
CA ARG A 238 11.26 -14.37 8.69
C ARG A 238 12.25 -13.23 8.54
N VAL A 239 12.97 -12.88 9.60
CA VAL A 239 13.88 -11.72 9.61
C VAL A 239 15.21 -12.00 10.31
N ALA A 240 15.66 -13.24 10.28
CA ALA A 240 16.99 -13.59 10.79
C ALA A 240 18.07 -12.75 10.09
N GLY A 241 18.97 -12.17 10.88
CA GLY A 241 20.04 -11.30 10.35
C GLY A 241 19.69 -9.80 10.25
N ILE A 242 18.48 -9.37 10.66
CA ILE A 242 18.23 -7.93 10.88
C ILE A 242 19.16 -7.41 11.98
N THR A 243 19.84 -6.29 11.72
CA THR A 243 20.77 -5.68 12.70
C THR A 243 20.33 -4.33 13.22
N VAL A 244 19.23 -3.80 12.67
CA VAL A 244 18.71 -2.48 13.01
C VAL A 244 17.51 -2.57 13.94
N ASN A 245 17.35 -1.53 14.76
CA ASN A 245 16.15 -1.27 15.53
C ASN A 245 15.80 0.23 15.39
N VAL A 246 14.95 0.57 14.45
CA VAL A 246 14.45 1.95 14.28
C VAL A 246 13.61 2.37 15.48
N GLY A 247 13.10 1.41 16.24
CA GLY A 247 12.28 1.66 17.43
C GLY A 247 13.02 2.18 18.65
N ASP A 248 14.35 2.15 18.69
CA ASP A 248 15.09 2.77 19.80
C ASP A 248 15.06 4.29 19.70
N SER A 249 15.20 4.80 18.48
CA SER A 249 15.14 6.23 18.14
C SER A 249 15.33 6.37 16.63
N GLY A 250 14.90 7.47 16.06
CA GLY A 250 15.24 7.79 14.69
C GLY A 250 14.10 7.61 13.69
N TYR A 251 14.45 7.42 12.42
CA TYR A 251 13.48 7.35 11.33
C TYR A 251 13.91 6.43 10.19
N TRP A 252 12.94 6.09 9.37
CA TRP A 252 13.13 5.41 8.09
C TRP A 252 12.19 5.99 7.03
N GLN A 253 12.68 6.13 5.79
CA GLN A 253 11.94 6.69 4.66
C GLN A 253 12.08 5.80 3.43
N ILE A 254 11.02 5.76 2.60
CA ILE A 254 10.98 5.03 1.34
C ILE A 254 10.29 5.85 0.25
N THR A 255 10.78 5.74 -0.98
CA THR A 255 10.13 6.25 -2.19
C THR A 255 10.58 5.47 -3.43
N GLY A 256 9.94 5.71 -4.57
CA GLY A 256 10.29 5.04 -5.82
C GLY A 256 10.10 3.53 -5.74
N LEU A 257 9.13 3.06 -4.94
CA LEU A 257 8.82 1.63 -4.84
C LEU A 257 8.21 1.15 -6.14
N GLN A 258 8.87 0.20 -6.79
CA GLN A 258 8.40 -0.47 -8.00
C GLN A 258 8.54 -1.97 -7.86
N ILE A 259 7.44 -2.67 -8.08
CA ILE A 259 7.31 -4.13 -8.01
C ILE A 259 6.96 -4.62 -9.40
N GLU A 260 7.79 -5.48 -9.96
CA GLU A 260 7.68 -5.96 -11.35
C GLU A 260 7.82 -7.47 -11.44
N VAL A 261 7.09 -8.08 -12.37
CA VAL A 261 7.31 -9.50 -12.74
C VAL A 261 8.59 -9.62 -13.54
N GLY A 262 9.39 -10.62 -13.23
CA GLY A 262 10.66 -10.91 -13.89
C GLY A 262 11.88 -10.60 -13.03
N SER A 263 13.06 -10.83 -13.58
CA SER A 263 14.34 -10.73 -12.87
C SER A 263 15.07 -9.40 -13.07
N VAL A 264 14.52 -8.48 -13.86
CA VAL A 264 15.18 -7.23 -14.26
C VAL A 264 14.38 -6.05 -13.73
N ALA A 265 15.03 -5.17 -12.97
CA ALA A 265 14.45 -3.88 -12.61
C ALA A 265 14.52 -2.92 -13.79
N THR A 266 13.39 -2.34 -14.15
CA THR A 266 13.33 -1.29 -15.17
C THR A 266 13.36 0.09 -14.55
N ASP A 267 13.48 1.15 -15.36
CA ASP A 267 13.34 2.53 -14.89
C ASP A 267 11.99 2.73 -14.23
N PHE A 268 11.94 3.61 -13.22
CA PHE A 268 10.73 3.83 -12.45
C PHE A 268 9.59 4.33 -13.34
N GLU A 269 8.45 3.63 -13.32
CA GLU A 269 7.25 3.97 -14.07
C GLU A 269 6.50 5.09 -13.35
N HIS A 270 6.62 6.32 -13.86
CA HIS A 270 5.84 7.46 -13.39
C HIS A 270 4.42 7.41 -13.95
N ARG A 271 3.42 7.43 -13.08
CA ARG A 271 2.01 7.61 -13.44
C ARG A 271 1.59 9.04 -13.14
N SER A 272 0.63 9.59 -13.88
CA SER A 272 0.06 10.90 -13.56
C SER A 272 -0.59 10.88 -12.16
N PHE A 273 -0.61 12.03 -11.50
CA PHE A 273 -1.25 12.16 -10.17
C PHE A 273 -2.70 11.66 -10.18
N GLY A 274 -3.48 12.02 -11.21
CA GLY A 274 -4.89 11.60 -11.33
C GLY A 274 -5.05 10.08 -11.45
N GLN A 275 -4.16 9.41 -12.20
CA GLN A 275 -4.16 7.94 -12.27
C GLN A 275 -3.82 7.31 -10.91
N GLU A 276 -2.78 7.81 -10.24
CA GLU A 276 -2.36 7.28 -8.94
C GLU A 276 -3.43 7.52 -7.86
N LEU A 277 -4.06 8.71 -7.87
CA LEU A 277 -5.16 9.04 -6.97
C LEU A 277 -6.35 8.11 -7.16
N ALA A 278 -6.79 7.86 -8.39
CA ALA A 278 -7.89 6.95 -8.68
C ALA A 278 -7.60 5.51 -8.21
N LEU A 279 -6.36 5.03 -8.37
CA LEU A 279 -5.92 3.74 -7.86
C LEU A 279 -5.95 3.69 -6.32
N CYS A 280 -5.55 4.77 -5.64
CA CYS A 280 -5.63 4.86 -4.18
C CYS A 280 -7.08 4.93 -3.70
N GLN A 281 -7.94 5.66 -4.41
CA GLN A 281 -9.36 5.82 -4.08
C GLN A 281 -10.17 4.52 -4.17
N ARG A 282 -9.67 3.51 -4.87
CA ARG A 282 -10.22 2.15 -4.82
C ARG A 282 -10.19 1.55 -3.40
N TYR A 283 -9.28 2.02 -2.55
CA TYR A 283 -9.05 1.50 -1.19
C TYR A 283 -9.48 2.46 -0.08
N PHE A 284 -9.46 3.75 -0.38
CA PHE A 284 -9.81 4.76 0.60
C PHE A 284 -10.35 6.01 -0.09
N GLN A 285 -11.48 6.49 0.41
CA GLN A 285 -12.04 7.78 0.00
C GLN A 285 -12.42 8.58 1.24
N ARG A 286 -12.00 9.84 1.27
CA ARG A 286 -12.42 10.83 2.26
C ARG A 286 -13.37 11.82 1.61
N VAL A 287 -14.51 12.05 2.25
CA VAL A 287 -15.53 13.00 1.79
C VAL A 287 -15.74 14.06 2.85
N ASN A 288 -15.66 15.30 2.42
CA ASN A 288 -16.01 16.48 3.20
C ASN A 288 -16.99 17.34 2.37
N GLY A 289 -17.72 18.24 3.03
CA GLY A 289 -18.70 19.10 2.38
C GLY A 289 -20.14 18.78 2.79
N SER A 290 -21.03 18.46 1.86
CA SER A 290 -22.41 18.13 2.17
C SER A 290 -22.92 16.93 1.38
N LEU A 291 -23.84 16.18 1.98
CA LEU A 291 -24.59 15.11 1.34
C LEU A 291 -26.08 15.43 1.39
N THR A 292 -26.75 15.26 0.26
CA THR A 292 -28.22 15.38 0.18
C THR A 292 -28.88 14.07 0.53
N GLY A 293 -30.03 14.13 1.22
CA GLY A 293 -30.76 12.96 1.65
C GLY A 293 -32.22 13.26 1.94
N ILE A 294 -32.84 12.34 2.64
CA ILE A 294 -34.20 12.45 3.14
C ILE A 294 -34.24 12.08 4.63
N GLY A 295 -35.11 12.72 5.39
CA GLY A 295 -35.43 12.29 6.76
C GLY A 295 -36.02 10.88 6.73
N ALA A 296 -35.42 9.95 7.46
CA ALA A 296 -35.97 8.59 7.60
C ALA A 296 -37.00 8.53 8.76
N ASN A 297 -36.75 9.30 9.81
CA ASN A 297 -37.65 9.52 10.95
C ASN A 297 -37.18 10.78 11.70
N ALA A 298 -37.78 11.07 12.86
CA ALA A 298 -37.46 12.27 13.65
C ALA A 298 -36.00 12.38 14.12
N THR A 299 -35.21 11.31 14.06
CA THR A 299 -33.85 11.25 14.59
C THR A 299 -32.82 10.66 13.61
N SER A 300 -33.22 10.38 12.37
CA SER A 300 -32.31 9.76 11.39
C SER A 300 -32.55 10.24 9.96
N ILE A 301 -31.47 10.23 9.17
CA ILE A 301 -31.45 10.63 7.76
C ILE A 301 -30.88 9.48 6.94
N ARG A 302 -31.35 9.37 5.71
CA ARG A 302 -30.73 8.58 4.66
C ARG A 302 -30.17 9.50 3.59
N ALA A 303 -28.88 9.42 3.34
CA ALA A 303 -28.21 10.15 2.26
C ALA A 303 -27.60 9.18 1.27
N ASN A 304 -27.57 9.58 0.00
CA ASN A 304 -26.92 8.78 -1.04
C ASN A 304 -25.51 9.31 -1.28
N TYR A 305 -24.56 8.40 -1.36
CA TYR A 305 -23.19 8.67 -1.76
C TYR A 305 -22.81 7.76 -2.94
N THR A 306 -22.26 8.36 -3.97
CA THR A 306 -21.67 7.63 -5.10
C THR A 306 -20.16 7.75 -5.00
N PRO A 307 -19.44 6.64 -4.79
CA PRO A 307 -17.98 6.66 -4.75
C PRO A 307 -17.38 7.23 -6.04
N ILE A 308 -16.32 8.00 -5.92
CA ILE A 308 -15.58 8.60 -7.05
C ILE A 308 -15.06 7.49 -7.99
N VAL A 309 -14.55 6.43 -7.39
CA VAL A 309 -14.21 5.17 -8.06
C VAL A 309 -14.80 4.01 -7.26
N ASN A 310 -15.02 2.88 -7.92
CA ASN A 310 -15.53 1.69 -7.24
C ASN A 310 -14.55 1.23 -6.17
N LEU A 311 -15.03 1.12 -4.94
CA LEU A 311 -14.26 0.58 -3.84
C LEU A 311 -13.99 -0.92 -4.04
N ARG A 312 -12.87 -1.40 -3.55
CA ARG A 312 -12.45 -2.80 -3.65
C ARG A 312 -13.44 -3.78 -3.01
N ALA A 313 -14.02 -3.38 -1.90
CA ALA A 313 -14.97 -4.16 -1.11
C ALA A 313 -15.91 -3.21 -0.38
N SER A 314 -16.91 -3.75 0.30
CA SER A 314 -17.75 -3.00 1.25
C SER A 314 -16.85 -2.23 2.24
N PRO A 315 -16.93 -0.91 2.31
CA PRO A 315 -16.05 -0.15 3.18
C PRO A 315 -16.48 -0.21 4.64
N THR A 316 -15.51 -0.06 5.53
CA THR A 316 -15.76 0.43 6.89
C THR A 316 -15.90 1.94 6.82
N ILE A 317 -16.94 2.47 7.45
CA ILE A 317 -17.22 3.91 7.49
C ILE A 317 -16.82 4.43 8.86
N THR A 318 -16.03 5.49 8.87
CA THR A 318 -15.67 6.24 10.07
C THR A 318 -15.74 7.74 9.76
N GLY A 319 -15.83 8.57 10.77
CA GLY A 319 -15.81 10.01 10.58
C GLY A 319 -15.38 10.70 11.87
N ASN A 320 -15.01 11.95 11.75
CA ASN A 320 -14.89 12.85 12.87
C ASN A 320 -16.09 13.79 12.91
N ASN A 321 -16.46 14.22 14.08
CA ASN A 321 -17.59 15.13 14.35
C ASN A 321 -17.17 16.61 14.25
N PRO A 322 -18.13 17.52 14.18
CA PRO A 322 -19.58 17.36 14.12
C PRO A 322 -20.15 17.41 12.70
N VAL A 323 -21.31 16.85 12.49
CA VAL A 323 -22.14 17.08 11.31
C VAL A 323 -23.39 17.84 11.72
N SER A 324 -23.71 18.90 11.03
CA SER A 324 -24.99 19.57 11.13
C SER A 324 -26.00 18.94 10.20
N PHE A 325 -27.19 18.79 10.70
CA PHE A 325 -28.36 18.48 9.91
C PHE A 325 -29.09 19.76 9.54
N ASN A 326 -29.43 19.94 8.31
CA ASN A 326 -30.21 21.10 7.88
C ASN A 326 -31.43 20.64 7.08
N ASP A 327 -32.60 20.91 7.63
CA ASP A 327 -33.89 20.84 6.92
C ASP A 327 -34.32 22.28 6.67
N PRO A 328 -34.56 22.72 5.43
CA PRO A 328 -34.94 24.11 5.10
C PRO A 328 -36.24 24.60 5.77
N GLY A 329 -36.87 23.89 6.64
CA GLY A 329 -38.09 24.26 7.35
C GLY A 329 -37.99 24.11 8.86
N VAL A 330 -36.89 23.64 9.39
CA VAL A 330 -36.74 23.30 10.81
C VAL A 330 -35.41 23.83 11.36
N ALA A 331 -35.33 24.15 12.64
CA ALA A 331 -34.08 24.55 13.28
C ALA A 331 -33.01 23.47 13.13
N SER A 332 -31.83 23.85 12.66
CA SER A 332 -30.71 22.93 12.40
C SER A 332 -30.09 22.43 13.70
N PRO A 333 -30.25 21.18 14.09
CA PRO A 333 -29.56 20.62 15.24
C PRO A 333 -28.10 20.31 14.89
N THR A 334 -27.19 20.77 15.73
CA THR A 334 -25.79 20.34 15.71
C THR A 334 -25.63 19.07 16.52
N GLN A 335 -24.96 18.07 15.97
CA GLN A 335 -24.69 16.82 16.66
C GLN A 335 -23.22 16.71 17.03
N SER A 336 -22.92 16.42 18.27
CA SER A 336 -21.55 16.19 18.76
C SER A 336 -21.03 14.77 18.49
N SER A 337 -21.92 13.82 18.13
CA SER A 337 -21.57 12.46 17.73
C SER A 337 -22.59 11.94 16.75
N PHE A 338 -22.17 11.29 15.68
CA PHE A 338 -23.10 10.64 14.74
C PHE A 338 -22.83 9.14 14.65
N ASP A 339 -23.89 8.39 14.45
CA ASP A 339 -23.81 6.99 14.06
C ASP A 339 -24.07 6.93 12.56
N CYS A 340 -23.06 6.50 11.80
CA CYS A 340 -23.17 6.35 10.35
C CYS A 340 -22.94 4.91 9.99
N GLY A 341 -23.87 4.32 9.29
CA GLY A 341 -23.79 2.95 8.81
C GLY A 341 -24.25 2.81 7.37
N ILE A 342 -23.80 1.76 6.70
CA ILE A 342 -24.31 1.38 5.39
C ILE A 342 -25.68 0.74 5.61
N GLN A 343 -26.73 1.35 5.10
CA GLN A 343 -28.12 0.83 5.20
C GLN A 343 -28.43 -0.23 4.15
N PHE A 344 -27.70 -0.23 3.02
CA PHE A 344 -27.85 -1.21 1.95
C PHE A 344 -26.48 -1.70 1.53
N THR A 345 -26.38 -3.00 1.26
CA THR A 345 -25.13 -3.66 0.91
C THR A 345 -24.54 -3.07 -0.35
N TYR A 346 -23.34 -2.50 -0.24
CA TYR A 346 -22.51 -2.16 -1.39
C TYR A 346 -22.04 -3.46 -2.04
N THR A 347 -22.31 -3.61 -3.32
CA THR A 347 -21.68 -4.64 -4.14
C THR A 347 -20.76 -3.97 -5.17
N PRO A 348 -19.70 -4.63 -5.65
CA PRO A 348 -18.83 -4.06 -6.67
C PRO A 348 -19.55 -3.63 -7.95
N THR A 349 -20.77 -4.11 -8.17
CA THR A 349 -21.65 -3.75 -9.30
C THR A 349 -22.61 -2.60 -8.99
N ASN A 350 -22.75 -2.19 -7.74
CA ASN A 350 -23.60 -1.07 -7.32
C ASN A 350 -22.77 0.17 -7.08
N ILE A 351 -22.95 1.19 -7.93
CA ILE A 351 -22.20 2.44 -7.93
C ILE A 351 -22.67 3.42 -6.84
N GLY A 352 -23.69 3.10 -6.08
CA GLY A 352 -24.24 3.97 -5.03
C GLY A 352 -24.38 3.29 -3.68
N MET A 353 -24.19 4.05 -2.62
CA MET A 353 -24.45 3.65 -1.24
C MET A 353 -25.56 4.50 -0.65
N SER A 354 -26.49 3.89 0.07
CA SER A 354 -27.36 4.61 0.98
C SER A 354 -26.74 4.59 2.37
N LEU A 355 -26.45 5.77 2.89
CA LEU A 355 -25.85 6.00 4.19
C LEU A 355 -26.97 6.37 5.18
N GLY A 356 -27.05 5.67 6.30
CA GLY A 356 -27.91 6.03 7.42
C GLY A 356 -27.12 6.84 8.43
N PHE A 357 -27.67 7.98 8.81
CA PHE A 357 -27.17 8.81 9.91
C PHE A 357 -28.22 8.81 11.00
N GLY A 358 -27.86 8.39 12.19
CA GLY A 358 -28.75 8.27 13.33
C GLY A 358 -28.38 9.15 14.50
N ASN A 359 -29.18 9.03 15.59
CA ASN A 359 -28.96 9.69 16.87
C ASN A 359 -29.03 11.23 16.86
N PHE A 360 -29.74 11.81 15.89
CA PHE A 360 -30.03 13.24 15.96
C PHE A 360 -31.05 13.53 17.06
N PRO A 361 -30.90 14.70 17.78
CA PRO A 361 -31.95 15.15 18.69
C PRO A 361 -33.29 15.28 17.96
N SER A 362 -34.37 14.85 18.59
CA SER A 362 -35.70 15.03 18.02
C SER A 362 -36.02 16.53 17.93
N ASN A 363 -36.21 17.02 16.71
CA ASN A 363 -36.44 18.45 16.45
C ASN A 363 -37.64 18.72 15.57
N GLY A 364 -38.59 17.78 15.52
CA GLY A 364 -39.80 17.93 14.73
C GLY A 364 -39.67 17.58 13.26
N GLN A 365 -38.59 16.90 12.86
CA GLN A 365 -38.48 16.36 11.49
C GLN A 365 -39.66 15.49 11.14
N THR A 366 -40.20 15.67 9.94
CA THR A 366 -41.17 14.76 9.35
C THR A 366 -40.46 13.72 8.51
N ALA A 367 -40.87 12.46 8.61
CA ALA A 367 -40.45 11.41 7.69
C ALA A 367 -40.66 11.87 6.25
N GLN A 368 -39.65 11.64 5.37
CA GLN A 368 -39.65 11.99 3.94
C GLN A 368 -39.44 13.49 3.61
N GLY A 369 -39.12 14.34 4.58
CA GLY A 369 -38.67 15.71 4.32
C GLY A 369 -37.34 15.73 3.56
N LYS A 370 -37.08 16.77 2.75
CA LYS A 370 -35.76 17.01 2.14
C LYS A 370 -34.78 17.33 3.26
N ALA A 371 -33.62 16.67 3.23
CA ALA A 371 -32.61 16.87 4.25
C ALA A 371 -31.22 16.93 3.59
N TYR A 372 -30.29 17.64 4.20
CA TYR A 372 -28.90 17.53 3.85
C TYR A 372 -28.05 17.47 5.13
N ILE A 373 -26.93 16.78 5.01
CA ILE A 373 -25.92 16.69 6.03
C ILE A 373 -24.81 17.62 5.60
N GLN A 374 -24.41 18.51 6.47
CA GLN A 374 -23.33 19.47 6.26
C GLN A 374 -22.29 19.29 7.35
N TRP A 375 -21.03 19.31 6.95
CA TRP A 375 -19.91 19.36 7.89
C TRP A 375 -19.71 20.79 8.37
N ASP A 376 -19.50 20.93 9.67
CA ASP A 376 -19.41 22.26 10.31
C ASP A 376 -18.06 22.93 10.08
N SER A 377 -17.03 22.17 9.71
CA SER A 377 -15.72 22.69 9.38
C SER A 377 -15.07 21.95 8.20
N ALA A 378 -14.08 22.60 7.58
CA ALA A 378 -13.27 21.98 6.51
C ALA A 378 -12.44 20.78 7.00
N ASN A 379 -12.32 20.58 8.31
CA ASN A 379 -11.61 19.47 8.92
C ASN A 379 -12.50 18.27 9.22
N ASP A 380 -13.81 18.40 9.01
CA ASP A 380 -14.77 17.33 9.28
C ASP A 380 -14.96 16.48 8.02
N TYR A 381 -15.03 15.16 8.20
CA TYR A 381 -15.05 14.23 7.09
C TYR A 381 -15.72 12.90 7.43
N ILE A 382 -16.07 12.16 6.39
CA ILE A 382 -16.37 10.72 6.44
C ILE A 382 -15.31 9.98 5.64
N ASP A 383 -14.77 8.94 6.22
CA ASP A 383 -13.83 8.02 5.61
C ASP A 383 -14.51 6.71 5.21
N PHE A 384 -14.33 6.32 3.97
CA PHE A 384 -14.71 5.02 3.42
C PHE A 384 -13.44 4.19 3.25
N THR A 385 -13.23 3.22 4.11
CA THR A 385 -12.02 2.40 4.17
C THR A 385 -12.29 0.99 3.66
N ALA A 386 -11.73 0.65 2.51
CA ALA A 386 -11.75 -0.68 1.90
C ALA A 386 -10.33 -1.24 1.73
N GLU A 387 -9.42 -0.94 2.67
CA GLU A 387 -8.02 -1.38 2.63
C GLU A 387 -7.87 -2.91 2.79
N LEU A 388 -6.69 -3.44 2.39
CA LEU A 388 -6.33 -4.85 2.49
C LEU A 388 -5.84 -5.25 3.89
#